data_2fbf7d7df700a2692245388d3f272bca
#
_entry.id   2fbf7d7df700a2692245388d3f272bca
#
_cell.length_a   1.000
_cell.length_b   1.000
_cell.length_c   1.000
_cell.angle_alpha   90.00
_cell.angle_beta   90.00
_cell.angle_gamma   90.00
#
_symmetry.space_group_name_H-M   'P 1'
#
loop_
_entity.id
_entity.type
_entity.pdbx_description
1 polymer ?
#
loop_
_entity_poly.entity_id
_entity_poly.type
_entity_poly.pdbx_seq_one_letter_code
_entity_poly.pdbx_strand_id
1 'polypeptide(L)'
;MAISISETKINEIKIIEPKVFGDTRGFFMESWNKKDFAQVANITFIQDNQSRSKKGVVRGLHFQLPPYAQAKLVRCIVGSIFDVAVDIRRSSPTFGQWVGVELSAENKKQLWIPEGFAHGFVALTDYAEVFYKTNEYWHKESEGSIRWDDPTLNIQWPLDVNPCLSEKDAAAPFFEDAILFD
;
A
#
# COMPACT_ATOMS: atom_id res chain seq x y z
N MET A 1 -10.15 -1.12 -21.05
CA MET A 1 -8.87 -1.74 -21.47
C MET A 1 -8.55 -2.88 -20.52
N ALA A 2 -7.79 -3.89 -20.93
CA ALA A 2 -7.51 -5.03 -20.06
C ALA A 2 -6.39 -4.66 -19.07
N ILE A 3 -6.55 -5.07 -17.81
CA ILE A 3 -5.51 -5.09 -16.80
C ILE A 3 -4.95 -6.51 -16.69
N SER A 4 -3.67 -6.64 -16.32
CA SER A 4 -3.09 -7.93 -15.90
C SER A 4 -3.13 -7.99 -14.38
N ILE A 5 -3.46 -9.16 -13.84
CA ILE A 5 -3.55 -9.39 -12.38
C ILE A 5 -2.58 -10.51 -12.05
N SER A 6 -1.65 -10.24 -11.14
CA SER A 6 -0.70 -11.23 -10.63
C SER A 6 -0.96 -11.49 -9.15
N GLU A 7 -0.86 -12.75 -8.75
CA GLU A 7 -0.99 -13.15 -7.36
C GLU A 7 0.29 -12.86 -6.57
N THR A 8 0.13 -12.71 -5.26
CA THR A 8 1.23 -12.64 -4.31
C THR A 8 1.19 -13.86 -3.38
N LYS A 9 2.14 -13.99 -2.47
CA LYS A 9 2.11 -15.07 -1.46
C LYS A 9 0.91 -15.00 -0.50
N ILE A 10 0.21 -13.86 -0.46
CA ILE A 10 -1.07 -13.69 0.24
C ILE A 10 -2.12 -13.40 -0.85
N ASN A 11 -2.97 -14.37 -1.12
CA ASN A 11 -3.87 -14.36 -2.29
C ASN A 11 -4.81 -13.18 -2.38
N GLU A 12 -5.16 -12.54 -1.27
CA GLU A 12 -6.04 -11.37 -1.26
C GLU A 12 -5.34 -10.10 -1.76
N ILE A 13 -4.01 -10.03 -1.63
CA ILE A 13 -3.19 -8.92 -2.14
C ILE A 13 -2.82 -9.21 -3.60
N LYS A 14 -3.12 -8.30 -4.51
CA LYS A 14 -2.88 -8.47 -5.95
C LYS A 14 -2.00 -7.37 -6.51
N ILE A 15 -1.13 -7.75 -7.44
CA ILE A 15 -0.40 -6.80 -8.28
C ILE A 15 -1.23 -6.56 -9.53
N ILE A 16 -1.51 -5.30 -9.82
CA ILE A 16 -2.30 -4.88 -10.97
C ILE A 16 -1.38 -4.13 -11.94
N GLU A 17 -1.38 -4.57 -13.19
CA GLU A 17 -0.59 -3.92 -14.25
C GLU A 17 -1.54 -3.43 -15.34
N PRO A 18 -1.72 -2.10 -15.45
CA PRO A 18 -2.53 -1.52 -16.53
C PRO A 18 -1.81 -1.69 -17.87
N LYS A 19 -2.59 -1.82 -18.95
CA LYS A 19 -2.03 -1.79 -20.30
C LYS A 19 -1.54 -0.38 -20.63
N VAL A 20 -0.26 -0.26 -20.95
CA VAL A 20 0.39 1.00 -21.32
C VAL A 20 0.55 1.07 -22.84
N PHE A 21 0.21 2.20 -23.43
CA PHE A 21 0.36 2.52 -24.84
C PHE A 21 1.39 3.64 -24.97
N GLY A 22 2.53 3.37 -25.57
CA GLY A 22 3.61 4.32 -25.73
C GLY A 22 3.88 4.65 -27.19
N ASP A 23 4.30 5.91 -27.47
CA ASP A 23 4.82 6.38 -28.75
C ASP A 23 5.90 7.46 -28.53
N THR A 24 6.34 8.14 -29.59
CA THR A 24 7.38 9.18 -29.51
C THR A 24 6.99 10.41 -28.69
N ARG A 25 5.73 10.58 -28.34
CA ARG A 25 5.20 11.70 -27.51
C ARG A 25 5.15 11.35 -26.02
N GLY A 26 5.27 10.04 -25.64
CA GLY A 26 5.13 9.56 -24.29
C GLY A 26 4.24 8.33 -24.19
N PHE A 27 3.43 8.24 -23.15
CA PHE A 27 2.53 7.10 -22.96
C PHE A 27 1.12 7.53 -22.55
N PHE A 28 0.18 6.63 -22.79
CA PHE A 28 -1.18 6.69 -22.25
C PHE A 28 -1.50 5.36 -21.58
N MET A 29 -2.16 5.39 -20.44
CA MET A 29 -2.75 4.22 -19.81
C MET A 29 -4.05 4.62 -19.09
N GLU A 30 -4.98 3.71 -19.04
CA GLU A 30 -6.12 3.78 -18.14
C GLU A 30 -5.68 3.23 -16.79
N SER A 31 -5.40 4.12 -15.83
CA SER A 31 -4.81 3.73 -14.55
C SER A 31 -5.81 3.00 -13.64
N TRP A 32 -7.10 3.24 -13.84
CA TRP A 32 -8.19 2.54 -13.15
C TRP A 32 -9.51 2.76 -13.90
N ASN A 33 -10.32 1.73 -13.95
CA ASN A 33 -11.75 1.85 -14.25
C ASN A 33 -12.54 0.77 -13.48
N LYS A 34 -13.75 1.08 -13.11
CA LYS A 34 -14.60 0.22 -12.28
C LYS A 34 -14.88 -1.14 -12.92
N LYS A 35 -15.06 -1.18 -14.25
CA LYS A 35 -15.43 -2.41 -14.97
C LYS A 35 -14.29 -3.43 -14.97
N ASP A 36 -13.08 -3.01 -15.31
CA ASP A 36 -11.93 -3.91 -15.34
C ASP A 36 -11.52 -4.30 -13.92
N PHE A 37 -11.57 -3.34 -12.96
CA PHE A 37 -11.22 -3.60 -11.57
C PHE A 37 -12.21 -4.52 -10.85
N ALA A 38 -13.44 -4.66 -11.32
CA ALA A 38 -14.41 -5.61 -10.77
C ALA A 38 -13.93 -7.08 -10.78
N GLN A 39 -12.91 -7.41 -11.60
CA GLN A 39 -12.24 -8.71 -11.59
C GLN A 39 -11.34 -8.91 -10.36
N VAL A 40 -10.90 -7.82 -9.72
CA VAL A 40 -10.07 -7.83 -8.52
C VAL A 40 -10.94 -7.77 -7.27
N ALA A 41 -11.83 -6.78 -7.22
CA ALA A 41 -12.75 -6.58 -6.10
C ALA A 41 -14.00 -5.80 -6.55
N ASN A 42 -15.16 -6.19 -6.00
CA ASN A 42 -16.40 -5.44 -6.19
C ASN A 42 -16.49 -4.30 -5.16
N ILE A 43 -15.75 -3.24 -5.40
CA ILE A 43 -15.60 -2.11 -4.49
C ILE A 43 -15.84 -0.79 -5.20
N THR A 44 -16.21 0.24 -4.45
CA THR A 44 -16.29 1.62 -4.95
C THR A 44 -15.28 2.48 -4.22
N PHE A 45 -14.34 3.08 -4.94
CA PHE A 45 -13.43 4.07 -4.37
C PHE A 45 -14.11 5.43 -4.29
N ILE A 46 -13.92 6.11 -3.15
CA ILE A 46 -14.58 7.39 -2.84
C ILE A 46 -13.60 8.50 -2.44
N GLN A 47 -12.33 8.17 -2.19
CA GLN A 47 -11.30 9.14 -1.82
C GLN A 47 -9.99 8.82 -2.53
N ASP A 48 -9.33 9.86 -3.04
CA ASP A 48 -7.98 9.81 -3.59
C ASP A 48 -7.01 10.56 -2.68
N ASN A 49 -5.81 10.02 -2.51
CA ASN A 49 -4.73 10.63 -1.74
C ASN A 49 -3.44 10.66 -2.54
N GLN A 50 -2.66 11.72 -2.37
CA GLN A 50 -1.34 11.84 -2.96
C GLN A 50 -0.35 12.35 -1.93
N SER A 51 0.85 11.78 -1.92
CA SER A 51 1.95 12.21 -1.07
C SER A 51 3.27 12.23 -1.83
N ARG A 52 4.18 13.11 -1.42
CA ARG A 52 5.56 13.14 -1.89
C ARG A 52 6.51 12.91 -0.73
N SER A 53 7.53 12.07 -0.95
CA SER A 53 8.49 11.67 0.06
C SER A 53 9.91 11.71 -0.52
N LYS A 54 10.88 12.13 0.30
CA LYS A 54 12.31 12.03 -0.03
C LYS A 54 12.78 10.59 0.18
N LYS A 55 13.92 10.23 -0.41
CA LYS A 55 14.59 8.94 -0.21
C LYS A 55 14.74 8.62 1.29
N GLY A 56 14.43 7.38 1.66
CA GLY A 56 14.51 6.90 3.03
C GLY A 56 13.32 7.29 3.93
N VAL A 57 12.38 8.10 3.45
CA VAL A 57 11.14 8.34 4.21
C VAL A 57 10.33 7.06 4.25
N VAL A 58 10.00 6.60 5.45
CA VAL A 58 9.09 5.49 5.72
C VAL A 58 7.76 6.08 6.21
N ARG A 59 6.66 5.62 5.64
CA ARG A 59 5.30 5.94 6.10
C ARG A 59 4.57 4.65 6.40
N GLY A 60 4.05 4.53 7.60
CA GLY A 60 3.30 3.34 8.02
C GLY A 60 3.89 2.66 9.25
N LEU A 61 3.34 1.55 9.59
CA LEU A 61 2.23 0.82 8.93
C LEU A 61 0.89 1.39 9.39
N HIS A 62 0.00 1.75 8.47
CA HIS A 62 -1.26 2.40 8.80
C HIS A 62 -2.47 1.59 8.32
N PHE A 63 -3.56 1.64 9.10
CA PHE A 63 -4.85 1.03 8.77
C PHE A 63 -5.99 1.79 9.45
N GLN A 64 -7.22 1.47 9.12
CA GLN A 64 -8.41 1.88 9.87
C GLN A 64 -9.19 0.65 10.30
N LEU A 65 -9.67 0.68 11.55
CA LEU A 65 -10.52 -0.37 12.13
C LEU A 65 -11.97 -0.24 11.66
N PRO A 66 -12.74 -1.34 11.68
CA PRO A 66 -14.19 -1.28 11.47
C PRO A 66 -14.87 -0.27 12.41
N PRO A 67 -15.96 0.40 11.99
CA PRO A 67 -16.66 0.21 10.72
C PRO A 67 -16.09 1.00 9.54
N TYR A 68 -14.96 1.70 9.73
CA TYR A 68 -14.33 2.57 8.72
C TYR A 68 -13.08 1.95 8.09
N ALA A 69 -13.03 0.62 8.00
CA ALA A 69 -11.91 -0.09 7.41
C ALA A 69 -11.66 0.36 5.96
N GLN A 70 -10.40 0.52 5.59
CA GLN A 70 -10.00 0.99 4.26
C GLN A 70 -9.26 -0.08 3.48
N ALA A 71 -9.78 -0.41 2.30
CA ALA A 71 -9.00 -1.02 1.24
C ALA A 71 -8.28 0.06 0.42
N LYS A 72 -7.15 -0.28 -0.19
CA LYS A 72 -6.31 0.67 -0.94
C LYS A 72 -5.90 0.11 -2.29
N LEU A 73 -5.87 0.97 -3.31
CA LEU A 73 -5.19 0.71 -4.57
C LEU A 73 -4.06 1.72 -4.71
N VAL A 74 -2.83 1.24 -4.53
CA VAL A 74 -1.62 2.08 -4.41
C VAL A 74 -0.81 2.03 -5.68
N ARG A 75 -0.28 3.18 -6.13
CA ARG A 75 0.72 3.27 -7.19
C ARG A 75 1.73 4.37 -6.94
N CYS A 76 2.93 4.21 -7.47
CA CYS A 76 3.95 5.25 -7.51
C CYS A 76 3.89 5.98 -8.86
N ILE A 77 3.74 7.31 -8.84
CA ILE A 77 3.62 8.14 -10.06
C ILE A 77 4.88 8.91 -10.40
N VAL A 78 5.80 9.06 -9.43
CA VAL A 78 7.15 9.61 -9.62
C VAL A 78 8.13 8.80 -8.77
N GLY A 79 9.25 8.41 -9.34
CA GLY A 79 10.28 7.62 -8.66
C GLY A 79 9.86 6.17 -8.38
N SER A 80 10.36 5.60 -7.28
CA SER A 80 10.02 4.26 -6.84
C SER A 80 9.90 4.15 -5.32
N ILE A 81 9.07 3.20 -4.88
CA ILE A 81 8.86 2.83 -3.48
C ILE A 81 8.92 1.31 -3.32
N PHE A 82 9.27 0.86 -2.13
CA PHE A 82 8.96 -0.50 -1.69
C PHE A 82 7.70 -0.43 -0.84
N ASP A 83 6.61 -0.97 -1.36
CA ASP A 83 5.27 -0.92 -0.80
C ASP A 83 4.95 -2.21 -0.08
N VAL A 84 4.47 -2.13 1.16
CA VAL A 84 4.28 -3.27 2.05
C VAL A 84 2.85 -3.33 2.57
N ALA A 85 2.26 -4.52 2.52
CA ALA A 85 0.98 -4.84 3.14
C ALA A 85 1.14 -6.02 4.11
N VAL A 86 0.63 -5.88 5.34
CA VAL A 86 0.70 -6.87 6.43
C VAL A 86 -0.71 -7.32 6.77
N ASP A 87 -0.94 -8.62 6.81
CA ASP A 87 -2.21 -9.17 7.29
C ASP A 87 -2.34 -9.00 8.82
N ILE A 88 -3.33 -8.20 9.23
CA ILE A 88 -3.57 -7.91 10.65
C ILE A 88 -4.90 -8.49 11.16
N ARG A 89 -5.49 -9.44 10.44
CA ARG A 89 -6.71 -10.16 10.82
C ARG A 89 -6.34 -11.37 11.68
N ARG A 90 -6.70 -11.35 12.97
CA ARG A 90 -6.33 -12.40 13.93
C ARG A 90 -6.79 -13.80 13.54
N SER A 91 -7.96 -13.89 12.87
CA SER A 91 -8.54 -15.16 12.40
C SER A 91 -7.95 -15.66 11.06
N SER A 92 -7.09 -14.87 10.40
CA SER A 92 -6.52 -15.22 9.10
C SER A 92 -5.40 -16.27 9.20
N PRO A 93 -5.31 -17.23 8.27
CA PRO A 93 -4.19 -18.16 8.18
C PRO A 93 -2.86 -17.48 7.82
N THR A 94 -2.90 -16.24 7.34
CA THR A 94 -1.73 -15.42 7.01
C THR A 94 -1.49 -14.27 8.00
N PHE A 95 -2.12 -14.33 9.19
CA PHE A 95 -1.95 -13.33 10.24
C PHE A 95 -0.46 -13.07 10.55
N GLY A 96 -0.05 -11.82 10.55
CA GLY A 96 1.33 -11.37 10.75
C GLY A 96 2.25 -11.57 9.54
N GLN A 97 1.79 -12.20 8.45
CA GLN A 97 2.57 -12.28 7.22
C GLN A 97 2.42 -10.99 6.41
N TRP A 98 3.42 -10.69 5.61
CA TRP A 98 3.45 -9.48 4.80
C TRP A 98 3.90 -9.75 3.35
N VAL A 99 3.49 -8.87 2.46
CA VAL A 99 3.92 -8.82 1.06
C VAL A 99 4.61 -7.48 0.83
N GLY A 100 5.77 -7.50 0.17
CA GLY A 100 6.46 -6.28 -0.26
C GLY A 100 6.66 -6.31 -1.78
N VAL A 101 6.37 -5.18 -2.43
CA VAL A 101 6.46 -5.04 -3.90
C VAL A 101 7.07 -3.68 -4.24
N GLU A 102 8.01 -3.65 -5.17
CA GLU A 102 8.46 -2.38 -5.74
C GLU A 102 7.42 -1.84 -6.71
N LEU A 103 6.92 -0.63 -6.41
CA LEU A 103 6.06 0.15 -7.29
C LEU A 103 6.82 1.36 -7.79
N SER A 104 6.79 1.63 -9.10
CA SER A 104 7.51 2.76 -9.68
C SER A 104 6.76 3.44 -10.82
N ALA A 105 7.16 4.68 -11.10
CA ALA A 105 6.72 5.38 -12.29
C ALA A 105 7.08 4.64 -13.59
N GLU A 106 8.13 3.80 -13.57
CA GLU A 106 8.56 3.03 -14.72
C GLU A 106 7.78 1.73 -14.89
N ASN A 107 7.64 0.92 -13.81
CA ASN A 107 6.97 -0.38 -13.92
C ASN A 107 5.45 -0.28 -13.99
N LYS A 108 4.85 0.87 -13.63
CA LYS A 108 3.40 1.14 -13.66
C LYS A 108 2.55 0.19 -12.81
N LYS A 109 3.18 -0.66 -12.00
CA LYS A 109 2.49 -1.58 -11.11
C LYS A 109 1.67 -0.84 -10.07
N GLN A 110 0.56 -1.45 -9.68
CA GLN A 110 -0.27 -1.02 -8.58
C GLN A 110 -0.47 -2.18 -7.62
N LEU A 111 -0.56 -1.89 -6.32
CA LEU A 111 -0.84 -2.90 -5.30
C LEU A 111 -2.28 -2.74 -4.81
N TRP A 112 -3.07 -3.79 -4.97
CA TRP A 112 -4.37 -3.91 -4.33
C TRP A 112 -4.20 -4.50 -2.93
N ILE A 113 -4.67 -3.77 -1.93
CA ILE A 113 -4.60 -4.11 -0.51
C ILE A 113 -6.04 -4.06 0.05
N PRO A 114 -6.65 -5.21 0.40
CA PRO A 114 -7.99 -5.23 0.98
C PRO A 114 -8.06 -4.61 2.38
N GLU A 115 -9.27 -4.47 2.91
CA GLU A 115 -9.48 -4.20 4.32
C GLU A 115 -8.89 -5.32 5.19
N GLY A 116 -8.46 -4.99 6.41
CA GLY A 116 -7.81 -5.94 7.31
C GLY A 116 -6.30 -6.09 7.10
N PHE A 117 -5.71 -5.20 6.33
CA PHE A 117 -4.27 -5.13 6.13
C PHE A 117 -3.71 -3.78 6.58
N ALA A 118 -2.57 -3.80 7.27
CA ALA A 118 -1.78 -2.60 7.54
C ALA A 118 -0.90 -2.32 6.32
N HIS A 119 -0.74 -1.05 5.97
CA HIS A 119 -0.03 -0.58 4.79
C HIS A 119 1.07 0.41 5.14
N GLY A 120 2.21 0.28 4.50
CA GLY A 120 3.29 1.24 4.59
C GLY A 120 4.25 1.12 3.40
N PHE A 121 5.11 2.12 3.24
CA PHE A 121 6.11 2.10 2.19
C PHE A 121 7.38 2.85 2.59
N VAL A 122 8.47 2.60 1.87
CA VAL A 122 9.70 3.40 1.90
C VAL A 122 10.00 3.95 0.51
N ALA A 123 10.38 5.24 0.45
CA ALA A 123 10.82 5.87 -0.79
C ALA A 123 12.26 5.46 -1.13
N LEU A 124 12.47 4.92 -2.34
CA LEU A 124 13.76 4.37 -2.80
C LEU A 124 14.58 5.36 -3.63
N THR A 125 13.92 6.31 -4.28
CA THR A 125 14.55 7.35 -5.13
C THR A 125 14.60 8.68 -4.40
N ASP A 126 15.36 9.65 -4.92
CA ASP A 126 15.51 10.99 -4.32
C ASP A 126 14.18 11.63 -3.95
N TYR A 127 13.18 11.41 -4.80
CA TYR A 127 11.77 11.69 -4.51
C TYR A 127 10.90 10.57 -5.05
N ALA A 128 9.84 10.24 -4.31
CA ALA A 128 8.76 9.39 -4.77
C ALA A 128 7.42 10.06 -4.52
N GLU A 129 6.52 10.01 -5.50
CA GLU A 129 5.13 10.41 -5.33
C GLU A 129 4.23 9.19 -5.40
N VAL A 130 3.46 9.02 -4.34
CA VAL A 130 2.52 7.91 -4.17
C VAL A 130 1.11 8.46 -4.28
N PHE A 131 0.32 7.80 -5.10
CA PHE A 131 -1.10 8.06 -5.25
C PHE A 131 -1.89 6.79 -4.90
N TYR A 132 -2.92 6.92 -4.09
CA TYR A 132 -3.76 5.77 -3.77
C TYR A 132 -5.24 6.14 -3.60
N LYS A 133 -6.09 5.19 -3.98
CA LYS A 133 -7.54 5.26 -3.81
C LYS A 133 -7.96 4.47 -2.59
N THR A 134 -9.01 4.92 -1.89
CA THR A 134 -9.63 4.21 -0.77
C THR A 134 -11.15 4.11 -0.96
N ASN A 135 -11.73 3.05 -0.40
CA ASN A 135 -13.17 2.80 -0.43
C ASN A 135 -13.94 3.45 0.73
N GLU A 136 -13.21 4.00 1.71
CA GLU A 136 -13.81 4.68 2.86
C GLU A 136 -13.06 5.99 3.12
N TYR A 137 -13.74 6.96 3.73
CA TYR A 137 -13.14 8.23 4.14
C TYR A 137 -12.17 8.02 5.31
N TRP A 138 -11.23 8.95 5.45
CA TRP A 138 -10.38 8.98 6.61
C TRP A 138 -11.20 9.27 7.88
N HIS A 139 -11.04 8.42 8.89
CA HIS A 139 -11.70 8.51 10.17
C HIS A 139 -10.66 8.43 11.31
N LYS A 140 -10.45 9.55 11.98
CA LYS A 140 -9.36 9.72 12.94
C LYS A 140 -9.41 8.70 14.08
N GLU A 141 -10.59 8.46 14.64
CA GLU A 141 -10.78 7.59 15.81
C GLU A 141 -10.65 6.09 15.47
N SER A 142 -10.73 5.75 14.20
CA SER A 142 -10.54 4.36 13.72
C SER A 142 -9.12 4.10 13.21
N GLU A 143 -8.28 5.14 13.17
CA GLU A 143 -6.91 5.03 12.67
C GLU A 143 -6.05 4.20 13.62
N GLY A 144 -5.39 3.16 13.08
CA GLY A 144 -4.41 2.34 13.78
C GLY A 144 -3.06 2.40 13.08
N SER A 145 -2.01 2.09 13.84
CA SER A 145 -0.65 2.00 13.35
C SER A 145 0.14 0.89 14.03
N ILE A 146 1.17 0.43 13.35
CA ILE A 146 2.17 -0.53 13.87
C ILE A 146 3.55 0.00 13.48
N ARG A 147 4.53 -0.20 14.35
CA ARG A 147 5.91 0.17 14.07
C ARG A 147 6.42 -0.47 12.79
N TRP A 148 7.09 0.32 11.97
CA TRP A 148 7.68 -0.13 10.71
C TRP A 148 8.80 -1.17 10.91
N ASP A 149 9.53 -1.10 12.02
CA ASP A 149 10.67 -1.94 12.41
C ASP A 149 10.30 -3.02 13.43
N ASP A 150 9.02 -3.41 13.47
CA ASP A 150 8.53 -4.44 14.38
C ASP A 150 9.30 -5.77 14.23
N PRO A 151 9.88 -6.31 15.31
CA PRO A 151 10.72 -7.51 15.23
C PRO A 151 9.92 -8.80 14.97
N THR A 152 8.62 -8.84 15.32
CA THR A 152 7.73 -9.97 15.05
C THR A 152 7.39 -10.04 13.58
N LEU A 153 7.08 -8.91 12.97
CA LEU A 153 6.81 -8.79 11.53
C LEU A 153 8.09 -8.96 10.71
N ASN A 154 9.24 -8.49 11.23
CA ASN A 154 10.56 -8.62 10.62
C ASN A 154 10.57 -8.27 9.12
N ILE A 155 9.96 -7.13 8.77
CA ILE A 155 9.88 -6.67 7.38
C ILE A 155 11.28 -6.32 6.88
N GLN A 156 11.66 -6.88 5.75
CA GLN A 156 12.97 -6.64 5.13
C GLN A 156 12.89 -5.40 4.23
N TRP A 157 12.98 -4.22 4.83
CA TRP A 157 12.99 -2.96 4.11
C TRP A 157 14.30 -2.79 3.34
N PRO A 158 14.29 -2.48 2.02
CA PRO A 158 15.50 -2.28 1.24
C PRO A 158 16.08 -0.86 1.46
N LEU A 159 16.46 -0.57 2.70
CA LEU A 159 17.02 0.72 3.10
C LEU A 159 18.54 0.72 2.93
N ASP A 160 19.05 1.68 2.18
CA ASP A 160 20.47 2.00 2.01
C ASP A 160 20.87 3.32 2.71
N VAL A 161 19.91 3.98 3.37
CA VAL A 161 20.06 5.21 4.14
C VAL A 161 19.31 5.11 5.47
N ASN A 162 19.61 5.99 6.41
CA ASN A 162 18.84 6.05 7.66
C ASN A 162 17.38 6.40 7.38
N PRO A 163 16.42 5.68 7.99
CA PRO A 163 15.01 5.95 7.81
C PRO A 163 14.62 7.31 8.38
N CYS A 164 13.73 7.99 7.67
CA CYS A 164 13.10 9.23 8.12
C CYS A 164 11.62 8.99 8.39
N LEU A 165 11.21 9.25 9.62
CA LEU A 165 9.86 8.98 10.14
C LEU A 165 9.18 10.25 10.59
N SER A 166 7.84 10.27 10.57
CA SER A 166 7.07 11.23 11.35
C SER A 166 7.13 10.87 12.84
N GLU A 167 6.85 11.83 13.71
CA GLU A 167 6.74 11.57 15.16
C GLU A 167 5.70 10.48 15.47
N LYS A 168 4.60 10.50 14.73
CA LYS A 168 3.53 9.50 14.84
C LYS A 168 4.02 8.10 14.48
N ASP A 169 4.72 7.94 13.35
CA ASP A 169 5.22 6.64 12.92
C ASP A 169 6.33 6.10 13.84
N ALA A 170 7.18 7.00 14.36
CA ALA A 170 8.21 6.65 15.34
C ALA A 170 7.64 6.20 16.69
N ALA A 171 6.47 6.73 17.08
CA ALA A 171 5.78 6.42 18.33
C ALA A 171 4.73 5.29 18.19
N ALA A 172 4.59 4.69 17.01
CA ALA A 172 3.61 3.62 16.78
C ALA A 172 3.88 2.41 17.69
N PRO A 173 2.85 1.68 18.16
CA PRO A 173 3.00 0.51 19.00
C PRO A 173 3.64 -0.66 18.23
N PHE A 174 4.17 -1.64 18.96
CA PHE A 174 4.54 -2.91 18.40
C PHE A 174 3.31 -3.72 17.98
N PHE A 175 3.52 -4.71 17.09
CA PHE A 175 2.46 -5.55 16.55
C PHE A 175 1.64 -6.25 17.63
N GLU A 176 2.30 -6.72 18.69
CA GLU A 176 1.65 -7.40 19.83
C GLU A 176 0.77 -6.47 20.68
N ASP A 177 1.10 -5.16 20.72
CA ASP A 177 0.38 -4.14 21.51
C ASP A 177 -0.68 -3.40 20.70
N ALA A 178 -0.70 -3.57 19.38
CA ALA A 178 -1.62 -2.87 18.50
C ALA A 178 -3.04 -3.44 18.58
N ILE A 179 -4.03 -2.55 18.44
CA ILE A 179 -5.44 -2.96 18.28
C ILE A 179 -5.61 -3.39 16.82
N LEU A 180 -5.91 -4.65 16.59
CA LEU A 180 -5.97 -5.26 15.28
C LEU A 180 -7.39 -5.74 14.96
N PHE A 181 -7.59 -6.21 13.72
CA PHE A 181 -8.83 -6.87 13.30
C PHE A 181 -8.98 -8.24 13.99
N ASP A 182 -10.20 -8.56 14.39
CA ASP A 182 -10.59 -9.87 14.94
C ASP A 182 -10.66 -10.96 13.85
#